data_6c65bc3196f4d0f632e5a0c833e8f8e7
#
_entry.id   6c65bc3196f4d0f632e5a0c833e8f8e7
#
_cell.length_a   1.000
_cell.length_b   1.000
_cell.length_c   1.000
_cell.angle_alpha   90.00
_cell.angle_beta   90.00
_cell.angle_gamma   90.00
#
_symmetry.space_group_name_H-M   'P 1'
#
loop_
_entity.id
_entity.type
_entity.pdbx_description
1 polymer ?
#
loop_
_entity_poly.entity_id
_entity_poly.type
_entity_poly.pdbx_seq_one_letter_code
_entity_poly.pdbx_strand_id
1 'polypeptide(L)'
;MSFLATLRRFIDTRPLRTALVTVAVVPASAHAATPVWKRGESLPLPRTEVAAARSGNELVVVGGYVPWGDTSAQADAYTPATRRWRRLPDLPVAVNHAMAATWRSKAVVVGGYVARSAPSDRAFVLENGRWRELARLPAGRAAGGTAVIGDTLYVVAGIGPAGLTRASYALDLRRNRWRQIPGPTPREHLAVTATGGRVYALAGRTAGLDTNLRTLESWKPGAPRWTRLRPVPVARGGTAATAVGRTIVSIGGEAPGGTIASVYAFDTKSRRWRRLPDLPTPRHGLGVVATGRTVYAIAGGPQPGLTTSGAVEHLELP
;
A
#
# COMPACT_ATOMS: atom_id res chain seq x y z
N MET A 1 -74.58 77.01 37.88
CA MET A 1 -74.72 75.58 37.87
C MET A 1 -73.74 75.02 36.84
N SER A 2 -72.59 74.56 37.27
CA SER A 2 -71.48 74.22 36.43
C SER A 2 -71.16 72.74 36.58
N PHE A 3 -71.05 72.01 35.47
CA PHE A 3 -70.57 70.65 35.43
C PHE A 3 -69.13 70.64 34.84
N LEU A 4 -68.15 70.31 35.66
CA LEU A 4 -66.78 70.03 35.25
C LEU A 4 -66.62 68.52 35.20
N ALA A 5 -66.37 67.96 33.99
CA ALA A 5 -66.03 66.58 33.76
C ALA A 5 -64.51 66.44 33.64
N THR A 6 -63.92 65.65 34.52
CA THR A 6 -62.48 65.41 34.54
C THR A 6 -62.14 64.17 33.66
N LEU A 7 -61.39 64.40 32.59
CA LEU A 7 -60.79 63.29 31.76
C LEU A 7 -59.51 62.80 32.40
N ARG A 8 -59.48 61.55 32.89
CA ARG A 8 -58.25 60.87 33.25
C ARG A 8 -57.75 60.09 32.01
N ARG A 9 -56.59 60.46 31.49
CA ARG A 9 -55.87 59.67 30.49
C ARG A 9 -55.11 58.53 31.18
N PHE A 10 -55.41 57.29 30.82
CA PHE A 10 -54.62 56.14 31.18
C PHE A 10 -53.39 56.07 30.20
N ILE A 11 -52.19 56.17 30.73
CA ILE A 11 -50.95 55.89 29.98
C ILE A 11 -50.67 54.42 30.22
N ASP A 12 -50.82 53.59 29.15
CA ASP A 12 -50.45 52.16 29.15
C ASP A 12 -48.96 52.04 28.86
N THR A 13 -48.17 51.77 29.89
CA THR A 13 -46.71 51.53 29.77
C THR A 13 -46.48 50.03 29.68
N ARG A 14 -46.59 49.47 28.48
CA ARG A 14 -46.10 48.12 28.21
C ARG A 14 -44.62 48.18 27.84
N PRO A 15 -43.69 47.36 28.47
CA PRO A 15 -42.32 47.34 28.08
C PRO A 15 -42.15 46.60 26.72
N LEU A 16 -41.49 47.26 25.76
CA LEU A 16 -41.05 46.63 24.51
C LEU A 16 -40.12 45.46 24.85
N ARG A 17 -40.57 44.23 24.61
CA ARG A 17 -39.67 43.05 24.61
C ARG A 17 -38.84 43.06 23.33
N THR A 18 -37.61 43.47 23.42
CA THR A 18 -36.61 43.32 22.36
C THR A 18 -36.31 41.81 22.19
N ALA A 19 -36.82 41.19 21.13
CA ALA A 19 -36.47 39.84 20.79
C ALA A 19 -35.05 39.84 20.23
N LEU A 20 -34.07 39.30 20.98
CA LEU A 20 -32.73 38.98 20.46
C LEU A 20 -32.89 37.82 19.49
N VAL A 21 -32.76 38.07 18.20
CA VAL A 21 -32.63 37.04 17.19
C VAL A 21 -31.17 36.55 17.21
N THR A 22 -30.90 35.42 17.86
CA THR A 22 -29.61 34.76 17.81
C THR A 22 -29.49 34.05 16.46
N VAL A 23 -28.78 34.65 15.54
CA VAL A 23 -28.41 33.99 14.26
C VAL A 23 -27.37 32.93 14.60
N ALA A 24 -27.78 31.68 14.64
CA ALA A 24 -26.83 30.55 14.73
C ALA A 24 -26.05 30.50 13.43
N VAL A 25 -24.78 30.92 13.46
CA VAL A 25 -23.81 30.68 12.37
C VAL A 25 -23.50 29.19 12.40
N VAL A 26 -24.15 28.42 11.53
CA VAL A 26 -23.77 27.02 11.27
C VAL A 26 -22.42 27.08 10.59
N PRO A 27 -21.35 26.51 11.20
CA PRO A 27 -20.06 26.47 10.52
C PRO A 27 -20.22 25.68 9.23
N ALA A 28 -19.87 26.28 8.09
CA ALA A 28 -19.80 25.60 6.81
C ALA A 28 -18.88 24.37 6.97
N SER A 29 -19.45 23.18 6.82
CA SER A 29 -18.68 21.93 6.80
C SER A 29 -17.65 22.08 5.69
N ALA A 30 -16.38 22.21 6.06
CA ALA A 30 -15.28 22.19 5.09
C ALA A 30 -15.38 20.86 4.36
N HIS A 31 -15.88 20.86 3.13
CA HIS A 31 -15.85 19.70 2.25
C HIS A 31 -14.37 19.39 2.02
N ALA A 32 -13.90 18.29 2.61
CA ALA A 32 -12.54 17.81 2.33
C ALA A 32 -12.44 17.65 0.81
N ALA A 33 -11.48 18.36 0.19
CA ALA A 33 -11.25 18.27 -1.24
C ALA A 33 -11.06 16.80 -1.64
N THR A 34 -11.70 16.40 -2.74
CA THR A 34 -11.54 15.05 -3.28
C THR A 34 -10.05 14.81 -3.56
N PRO A 35 -9.44 13.75 -3.04
CA PRO A 35 -8.03 13.49 -3.28
C PRO A 35 -7.79 13.29 -4.79
N VAL A 36 -6.71 13.86 -5.30
CA VAL A 36 -6.34 13.80 -6.72
C VAL A 36 -4.92 13.24 -6.85
N TRP A 37 -4.73 12.35 -7.83
CA TRP A 37 -3.42 11.84 -8.18
C TRP A 37 -2.55 12.95 -8.79
N LYS A 38 -1.30 13.02 -8.34
CA LYS A 38 -0.28 13.91 -8.89
C LYS A 38 0.85 13.07 -9.48
N ARG A 39 1.50 13.56 -10.53
CA ARG A 39 2.67 12.92 -11.14
C ARG A 39 3.95 13.33 -10.43
N GLY A 40 4.82 12.36 -10.19
CA GLY A 40 6.21 12.54 -9.77
C GLY A 40 7.16 12.48 -10.96
N GLU A 41 8.45 12.64 -10.71
CA GLU A 41 9.49 12.41 -11.72
C GLU A 41 9.61 10.92 -12.02
N SER A 42 9.64 10.57 -13.30
CA SER A 42 9.68 9.17 -13.74
C SER A 42 10.95 8.45 -13.31
N LEU A 43 10.83 7.16 -12.95
CA LEU A 43 11.97 6.28 -12.72
C LEU A 43 12.85 6.24 -13.98
N PRO A 44 14.17 6.54 -13.87
CA PRO A 44 15.05 6.68 -15.05
C PRO A 44 15.12 5.43 -15.93
N LEU A 45 15.14 4.23 -15.33
CA LEU A 45 15.00 2.97 -16.06
C LEU A 45 13.62 2.39 -15.78
N PRO A 46 12.71 2.36 -16.78
CA PRO A 46 11.38 1.74 -16.64
C PRO A 46 11.50 0.26 -16.27
N ARG A 47 10.70 -0.20 -15.30
CA ARG A 47 10.69 -1.59 -14.84
C ARG A 47 9.30 -2.05 -14.42
N THR A 48 9.08 -3.35 -14.48
CA THR A 48 7.89 -4.03 -13.93
C THR A 48 8.31 -5.14 -12.98
N GLU A 49 7.38 -5.65 -12.18
CA GLU A 49 7.62 -6.67 -11.14
C GLU A 49 8.72 -6.26 -10.16
N VAL A 50 8.66 -4.98 -9.78
CA VAL A 50 9.62 -4.35 -8.86
C VAL A 50 9.24 -4.57 -7.41
N ALA A 51 10.24 -4.55 -6.53
CA ALA A 51 10.05 -4.41 -5.10
C ALA A 51 10.23 -2.93 -4.69
N ALA A 52 9.42 -2.44 -3.74
CA ALA A 52 9.56 -1.08 -3.26
C ALA A 52 9.38 -0.98 -1.74
N ALA A 53 10.22 -0.16 -1.10
CA ALA A 53 10.16 0.11 0.33
C ALA A 53 10.71 1.52 0.63
N ARG A 54 10.52 2.01 1.85
CA ARG A 54 11.10 3.26 2.30
C ARG A 54 12.47 3.04 2.96
N SER A 55 13.43 3.96 2.68
CA SER A 55 14.68 4.06 3.41
C SER A 55 14.91 5.53 3.79
N GLY A 56 14.89 5.84 5.07
CA GLY A 56 14.85 7.22 5.54
C GLY A 56 13.66 7.98 4.96
N ASN A 57 13.93 9.07 4.26
CA ASN A 57 12.95 9.90 3.57
C ASN A 57 12.82 9.56 2.07
N GLU A 58 13.50 8.51 1.61
CA GLU A 58 13.50 8.07 0.22
C GLU A 58 12.63 6.84 0.00
N LEU A 59 12.07 6.75 -1.20
CA LEU A 59 11.38 5.57 -1.70
C LEU A 59 12.35 4.77 -2.57
N VAL A 60 12.68 3.58 -2.14
CA VAL A 60 13.63 2.68 -2.81
C VAL A 60 12.88 1.72 -3.70
N VAL A 61 13.29 1.61 -4.97
CA VAL A 61 12.78 0.67 -5.96
C VAL A 61 13.90 -0.27 -6.39
N VAL A 62 13.65 -1.56 -6.34
CA VAL A 62 14.69 -2.59 -6.54
C VAL A 62 14.22 -3.67 -7.50
N GLY A 63 15.14 -4.13 -8.35
CA GLY A 63 14.91 -5.27 -9.22
C GLY A 63 13.86 -5.05 -10.29
N GLY A 64 13.18 -6.12 -10.66
CA GLY A 64 12.15 -6.14 -11.70
C GLY A 64 12.70 -6.50 -13.07
N TYR A 65 11.81 -6.55 -14.05
CA TYR A 65 12.16 -6.70 -15.46
C TYR A 65 12.39 -5.33 -16.09
N VAL A 66 13.41 -5.23 -16.92
CA VAL A 66 13.71 -4.06 -17.76
C VAL A 66 13.00 -4.16 -19.12
N PRO A 67 12.95 -3.10 -19.96
CA PRO A 67 12.20 -3.10 -21.23
C PRO A 67 12.53 -4.21 -22.21
N TRP A 68 13.75 -4.72 -22.17
CA TRP A 68 14.20 -5.82 -23.04
C TRP A 68 14.06 -7.23 -22.42
N GLY A 69 13.38 -7.33 -21.25
CA GLY A 69 12.98 -8.59 -20.63
C GLY A 69 13.97 -9.18 -19.62
N ASP A 70 15.13 -8.57 -19.43
CA ASP A 70 16.11 -9.05 -18.45
C ASP A 70 15.70 -8.73 -17.01
N THR A 71 16.09 -9.60 -16.11
CA THR A 71 15.97 -9.40 -14.67
C THR A 71 17.06 -8.46 -14.17
N SER A 72 16.69 -7.41 -13.43
CA SER A 72 17.58 -6.37 -12.96
C SER A 72 18.01 -6.56 -11.51
N ALA A 73 19.26 -6.17 -11.20
CA ALA A 73 19.74 -5.95 -9.83
C ALA A 73 19.63 -4.47 -9.40
N GLN A 74 19.23 -3.61 -10.31
CA GLN A 74 19.26 -2.16 -10.12
C GLN A 74 18.40 -1.71 -8.95
N ALA A 75 18.96 -0.82 -8.12
CA ALA A 75 18.28 -0.13 -7.07
C ALA A 75 18.35 1.38 -7.26
N ASP A 76 17.22 2.06 -7.12
CA ASP A 76 17.11 3.52 -7.23
C ASP A 76 16.34 4.07 -6.03
N ALA A 77 16.69 5.28 -5.62
CA ALA A 77 16.01 6.00 -4.56
C ALA A 77 15.38 7.29 -5.08
N TYR A 78 14.12 7.50 -4.79
CA TYR A 78 13.36 8.70 -5.06
C TYR A 78 13.19 9.53 -3.80
N THR A 79 13.58 10.79 -3.84
CA THR A 79 13.34 11.75 -2.75
C THR A 79 12.08 12.56 -3.04
N PRO A 80 10.96 12.32 -2.35
CA PRO A 80 9.69 13.02 -2.62
C PRO A 80 9.79 14.55 -2.51
N ALA A 81 10.53 15.05 -1.53
CA ALA A 81 10.65 16.49 -1.27
C ALA A 81 11.33 17.26 -2.42
N THR A 82 12.32 16.67 -3.07
CA THR A 82 13.06 17.29 -4.19
C THR A 82 12.61 16.77 -5.55
N ARG A 83 11.78 15.71 -5.57
CA ARG A 83 11.33 14.99 -6.77
C ARG A 83 12.47 14.46 -7.63
N ARG A 84 13.59 14.05 -7.00
CA ARG A 84 14.79 13.57 -7.70
C ARG A 84 15.04 12.10 -7.44
N TRP A 85 15.56 11.43 -8.46
CA TRP A 85 16.10 10.09 -8.41
C TRP A 85 17.61 10.12 -8.21
N ARG A 86 18.12 9.11 -7.51
CA ARG A 86 19.55 8.79 -7.48
C ARG A 86 19.74 7.29 -7.55
N ARG A 87 20.86 6.86 -8.12
CA ARG A 87 21.26 5.48 -8.12
C ARG A 87 21.73 5.04 -6.72
N LEU A 88 21.36 3.83 -6.32
CA LEU A 88 21.91 3.11 -5.18
C LEU A 88 22.89 2.04 -5.69
N PRO A 89 23.74 1.45 -4.82
CA PRO A 89 24.41 0.21 -5.14
C PRO A 89 23.40 -0.86 -5.55
N ASP A 90 23.74 -1.64 -6.57
CA ASP A 90 22.90 -2.74 -7.02
C ASP A 90 22.71 -3.79 -5.92
N LEU A 91 21.56 -4.44 -5.94
CA LEU A 91 21.34 -5.62 -5.11
C LEU A 91 22.36 -6.70 -5.49
N PRO A 92 22.93 -7.45 -4.52
CA PRO A 92 23.95 -8.49 -4.82
C PRO A 92 23.48 -9.63 -5.74
N VAL A 93 22.20 -9.62 -6.12
CA VAL A 93 21.59 -10.56 -7.07
C VAL A 93 20.48 -9.89 -7.84
N ALA A 94 20.41 -10.11 -9.15
CA ALA A 94 19.29 -9.67 -9.97
C ALA A 94 18.03 -10.47 -9.61
N VAL A 95 16.90 -9.76 -9.36
CA VAL A 95 15.64 -10.36 -8.98
C VAL A 95 14.46 -9.63 -9.61
N ASN A 96 13.43 -10.38 -9.98
CA ASN A 96 12.10 -9.87 -10.27
C ASN A 96 11.08 -10.50 -9.32
N HIS A 97 9.88 -9.95 -9.18
CA HIS A 97 8.86 -10.43 -8.23
C HIS A 97 9.39 -10.57 -6.79
N ALA A 98 10.41 -9.82 -6.43
CA ALA A 98 10.90 -9.74 -5.07
C ALA A 98 9.90 -9.01 -4.17
N MET A 99 10.01 -9.26 -2.88
CA MET A 99 9.16 -8.62 -1.88
C MET A 99 9.96 -7.61 -1.08
N ALA A 100 9.38 -6.46 -0.76
CA ALA A 100 10.06 -5.46 0.07
C ALA A 100 9.16 -4.89 1.15
N ALA A 101 9.77 -4.52 2.27
CA ALA A 101 9.11 -3.84 3.37
C ALA A 101 10.07 -2.85 4.06
N THR A 102 9.53 -1.95 4.86
CA THR A 102 10.32 -0.97 5.62
C THR A 102 10.47 -1.43 7.07
N TRP A 103 11.70 -1.53 7.54
CA TRP A 103 12.05 -1.79 8.94
C TRP A 103 12.87 -0.65 9.51
N ARG A 104 12.37 0.05 10.55
CA ARG A 104 13.08 1.17 11.20
C ARG A 104 13.70 2.15 10.18
N SER A 105 12.91 2.56 9.19
CA SER A 105 13.36 3.41 8.08
C SER A 105 14.48 2.84 7.22
N LYS A 106 14.60 1.52 7.12
CA LYS A 106 15.52 0.80 6.22
C LYS A 106 14.71 -0.06 5.27
N ALA A 107 15.06 -0.07 4.00
CA ALA A 107 14.46 -0.98 3.04
C ALA A 107 14.99 -2.40 3.27
N VAL A 108 14.07 -3.37 3.37
CA VAL A 108 14.38 -4.80 3.41
C VAL A 108 13.81 -5.44 2.17
N VAL A 109 14.61 -6.22 1.44
CA VAL A 109 14.23 -6.94 0.21
C VAL A 109 14.42 -8.42 0.43
N VAL A 110 13.45 -9.24 0.00
CA VAL A 110 13.47 -10.68 0.25
C VAL A 110 12.99 -11.44 -0.98
N GLY A 111 13.70 -12.51 -1.34
CA GLY A 111 13.29 -13.44 -2.37
C GLY A 111 13.30 -12.85 -3.78
N GLY A 112 12.29 -13.19 -4.53
CA GLY A 112 12.17 -12.91 -5.96
C GLY A 112 12.64 -14.08 -6.82
N TYR A 113 12.36 -14.04 -8.12
CA TYR A 113 12.93 -14.96 -9.07
C TYR A 113 14.32 -14.50 -9.48
N VAL A 114 15.26 -15.42 -9.49
CA VAL A 114 16.60 -15.28 -10.09
C VAL A 114 16.62 -15.99 -11.45
N ALA A 115 17.78 -16.14 -12.04
CA ALA A 115 17.96 -16.83 -13.33
C ALA A 115 17.13 -18.13 -13.42
N ARG A 116 16.53 -18.39 -14.61
CA ARG A 116 15.63 -19.54 -14.87
C ARG A 116 14.39 -19.60 -13.98
N SER A 117 13.92 -18.46 -13.48
CA SER A 117 12.71 -18.35 -12.64
C SER A 117 12.76 -19.17 -11.35
N ALA A 118 13.96 -19.42 -10.79
CA ALA A 118 14.10 -20.08 -9.51
C ALA A 118 13.77 -19.11 -8.35
N PRO A 119 12.92 -19.48 -7.40
CA PRO A 119 12.66 -18.65 -6.23
C PRO A 119 13.89 -18.51 -5.34
N SER A 120 14.34 -17.30 -5.08
CA SER A 120 15.48 -16.98 -4.23
C SER A 120 15.14 -17.12 -2.75
N ASP A 121 16.10 -17.57 -1.96
CA ASP A 121 16.04 -17.60 -0.50
C ASP A 121 16.77 -16.41 0.14
N ARG A 122 17.36 -15.51 -0.66
CA ARG A 122 18.19 -14.41 -0.16
C ARG A 122 17.32 -13.27 0.38
N ALA A 123 17.86 -12.61 1.39
CA ALA A 123 17.26 -11.42 2.00
C ALA A 123 18.34 -10.37 2.28
N PHE A 124 17.99 -9.10 2.11
CA PHE A 124 18.91 -7.99 2.26
C PHE A 124 18.26 -6.82 2.99
N VAL A 125 19.07 -6.05 3.71
CA VAL A 125 18.68 -4.75 4.28
C VAL A 125 19.60 -3.67 3.74
N LEU A 126 19.03 -2.54 3.33
CA LEU A 126 19.78 -1.34 2.97
C LEU A 126 20.16 -0.57 4.24
N GLU A 127 21.44 -0.54 4.54
CA GLU A 127 21.99 0.06 5.75
C GLU A 127 23.27 0.83 5.41
N ASN A 128 23.35 2.09 5.84
CA ASN A 128 24.49 2.98 5.55
C ASN A 128 24.85 3.03 4.04
N GLY A 129 23.85 3.04 3.18
CA GLY A 129 24.01 3.11 1.72
C GLY A 129 24.49 1.81 1.06
N ARG A 130 24.51 0.69 1.78
CA ARG A 130 24.96 -0.62 1.26
C ARG A 130 23.94 -1.72 1.59
N TRP A 131 23.87 -2.74 0.73
CA TRP A 131 23.08 -3.94 0.99
C TRP A 131 23.87 -4.90 1.90
N ARG A 132 23.29 -5.20 3.07
CA ARG A 132 23.80 -6.25 3.97
C ARG A 132 22.86 -7.45 3.89
N GLU A 133 23.44 -8.62 3.69
CA GLU A 133 22.68 -9.87 3.66
C GLU A 133 22.16 -10.24 5.06
N LEU A 134 20.93 -10.67 5.11
CA LEU A 134 20.27 -11.23 6.28
C LEU A 134 20.28 -12.76 6.21
N ALA A 135 19.84 -13.44 7.27
CA ALA A 135 19.64 -14.88 7.24
C ALA A 135 18.76 -15.26 6.06
N ARG A 136 19.11 -16.32 5.34
CA ARG A 136 18.36 -16.85 4.19
C ARG A 136 17.02 -17.41 4.65
N LEU A 137 15.99 -17.28 3.80
CA LEU A 137 14.70 -17.93 4.06
C LEU A 137 14.87 -19.43 4.13
N PRO A 138 14.06 -20.12 4.96
CA PRO A 138 14.06 -21.59 5.01
C PRO A 138 13.71 -22.26 3.68
N ALA A 139 13.01 -21.58 2.79
CA ALA A 139 12.76 -21.99 1.40
C ALA A 139 12.59 -20.75 0.53
N GLY A 140 13.16 -20.78 -0.69
CA GLY A 140 13.07 -19.71 -1.66
C GLY A 140 11.62 -19.25 -1.90
N ARG A 141 11.44 -17.96 -2.20
CA ARG A 141 10.13 -17.36 -2.35
C ARG A 141 10.13 -16.25 -3.39
N ALA A 142 9.12 -16.29 -4.28
CA ALA A 142 8.86 -15.21 -5.25
C ALA A 142 7.35 -14.93 -5.34
N ALA A 143 6.98 -13.79 -5.88
CA ALA A 143 5.60 -13.37 -6.12
C ALA A 143 4.67 -13.51 -4.89
N GLY A 144 5.25 -13.48 -3.69
CA GLY A 144 4.54 -13.40 -2.42
C GLY A 144 4.38 -11.95 -1.98
N GLY A 145 4.22 -11.75 -0.66
CA GLY A 145 4.20 -10.41 -0.12
C GLY A 145 4.89 -10.33 1.24
N THR A 146 5.28 -9.12 1.63
CA THR A 146 5.92 -8.86 2.93
C THR A 146 5.28 -7.73 3.70
N ALA A 147 5.40 -7.80 5.03
CA ALA A 147 5.07 -6.71 5.92
C ALA A 147 5.97 -6.75 7.17
N VAL A 148 6.11 -5.62 7.85
CA VAL A 148 6.86 -5.52 9.12
C VAL A 148 5.92 -5.07 10.23
N ILE A 149 6.02 -5.74 11.39
CA ILE A 149 5.43 -5.29 12.65
C ILE A 149 6.53 -5.26 13.70
N GLY A 150 6.85 -4.09 14.22
CA GLY A 150 7.97 -3.91 15.15
C GLY A 150 9.29 -4.34 14.51
N ASP A 151 9.95 -5.32 15.11
CA ASP A 151 11.22 -5.88 14.61
C ASP A 151 11.03 -7.24 13.89
N THR A 152 9.84 -7.56 13.45
CA THR A 152 9.56 -8.82 12.76
C THR A 152 9.09 -8.56 11.33
N LEU A 153 9.83 -9.12 10.35
CA LEU A 153 9.44 -9.18 8.94
C LEU A 153 8.64 -10.47 8.72
N TYR A 154 7.53 -10.35 8.02
CA TYR A 154 6.67 -11.48 7.62
C TYR A 154 6.76 -11.67 6.11
N VAL A 155 7.01 -12.89 5.67
CA VAL A 155 6.97 -13.31 4.25
C VAL A 155 5.80 -14.28 4.10
N VAL A 156 4.88 -13.94 3.20
CA VAL A 156 3.54 -14.54 3.16
C VAL A 156 3.24 -15.09 1.78
N ALA A 157 2.86 -16.36 1.71
CA ALA A 157 2.39 -17.05 0.50
C ALA A 157 3.38 -16.95 -0.69
N GLY A 158 2.91 -16.89 -1.94
CA GLY A 158 3.73 -16.79 -3.15
C GLY A 158 4.11 -18.16 -3.71
N ILE A 159 5.14 -18.18 -4.55
CA ILE A 159 5.71 -19.36 -5.19
C ILE A 159 6.98 -19.80 -4.44
N GLY A 160 7.01 -21.04 -4.01
CA GLY A 160 8.17 -21.71 -3.45
C GLY A 160 8.81 -22.69 -4.45
N PRO A 161 9.82 -23.49 -4.02
CA PRO A 161 10.48 -24.44 -4.91
C PRO A 161 9.54 -25.49 -5.53
N ALA A 162 8.46 -25.87 -4.82
CA ALA A 162 7.45 -26.82 -5.29
C ALA A 162 6.22 -26.13 -5.90
N GLY A 163 6.27 -24.83 -6.22
CA GLY A 163 5.16 -24.07 -6.78
C GLY A 163 4.39 -23.27 -5.72
N LEU A 164 3.08 -23.10 -5.96
CA LEU A 164 2.20 -22.31 -5.11
C LEU A 164 2.17 -22.82 -3.67
N THR A 165 2.38 -21.93 -2.69
CA THR A 165 2.52 -22.36 -1.31
C THR A 165 1.76 -21.48 -0.32
N ARG A 166 1.30 -22.07 0.79
CA ARG A 166 0.84 -21.37 1.98
C ARG A 166 1.96 -21.15 3.01
N ALA A 167 3.11 -21.85 2.89
CA ALA A 167 4.18 -21.72 3.85
C ALA A 167 4.61 -20.26 3.97
N SER A 168 4.56 -19.75 5.18
CA SER A 168 4.88 -18.36 5.50
C SER A 168 5.89 -18.31 6.63
N TYR A 169 6.69 -17.27 6.67
CA TYR A 169 7.82 -17.17 7.58
C TYR A 169 7.86 -15.82 8.27
N ALA A 170 8.43 -15.78 9.47
CA ALA A 170 8.71 -14.58 10.22
C ALA A 170 10.21 -14.50 10.54
N LEU A 171 10.86 -13.40 10.19
CA LEU A 171 12.24 -13.09 10.57
C LEU A 171 12.25 -12.12 11.74
N ASP A 172 12.86 -12.53 12.85
CA ASP A 172 13.28 -11.58 13.88
C ASP A 172 14.50 -10.81 13.34
N LEU A 173 14.29 -9.56 12.95
CA LEU A 173 15.30 -8.72 12.29
C LEU A 173 16.44 -8.30 13.24
N ARG A 174 16.24 -8.40 14.56
CA ARG A 174 17.31 -8.14 15.55
C ARG A 174 18.19 -9.37 15.76
N ARG A 175 17.54 -10.56 15.90
CA ARG A 175 18.25 -11.83 16.11
C ARG A 175 18.69 -12.49 14.81
N ASN A 176 18.18 -12.01 13.67
CA ASN A 176 18.43 -12.54 12.32
C ASN A 176 18.07 -14.05 12.22
N ARG A 177 16.93 -14.44 12.77
CA ARG A 177 16.45 -15.84 12.82
C ARG A 177 15.03 -15.98 12.31
N TRP A 178 14.85 -16.92 11.38
CA TRP A 178 13.56 -17.27 10.81
C TRP A 178 12.81 -18.30 11.68
N ARG A 179 11.49 -18.21 11.62
CA ARG A 179 10.57 -19.26 12.08
C ARG A 179 9.40 -19.37 11.11
N GLN A 180 8.80 -20.56 11.02
CA GLN A 180 7.58 -20.75 10.26
C GLN A 180 6.38 -20.21 11.03
N ILE A 181 5.40 -19.72 10.27
CA ILE A 181 4.11 -19.23 10.80
C ILE A 181 2.96 -19.77 9.96
N PRO A 182 1.71 -19.73 10.47
CA PRO A 182 0.53 -20.04 9.66
C PRO A 182 0.47 -19.15 8.42
N GLY A 183 0.13 -19.74 7.27
CA GLY A 183 -0.07 -19.00 6.03
C GLY A 183 -1.55 -18.88 5.67
N PRO A 184 -1.91 -17.89 4.82
CA PRO A 184 -3.25 -17.72 4.28
C PRO A 184 -3.59 -18.79 3.23
N THR A 185 -4.70 -18.61 2.53
CA THR A 185 -5.00 -19.35 1.30
C THR A 185 -3.84 -19.22 0.32
N PRO A 186 -3.30 -20.33 -0.24
CA PRO A 186 -2.18 -20.29 -1.18
C PRO A 186 -2.52 -19.45 -2.40
N ARG A 187 -1.66 -18.49 -2.73
CA ARG A 187 -1.77 -17.63 -3.91
C ARG A 187 -0.49 -16.85 -4.14
N GLU A 188 -0.32 -16.41 -5.35
CA GLU A 188 0.80 -15.58 -5.80
C GLU A 188 0.33 -14.22 -6.31
N HIS A 189 1.25 -13.31 -6.64
CA HIS A 189 0.96 -11.96 -7.14
C HIS A 189 -0.03 -11.20 -6.24
N LEU A 190 0.01 -11.49 -4.94
CA LEU A 190 -0.82 -10.87 -3.92
C LEU A 190 -0.15 -9.66 -3.31
N ALA A 191 -0.94 -8.75 -2.76
CA ALA A 191 -0.42 -7.67 -1.93
C ALA A 191 -0.44 -8.06 -0.45
N VAL A 192 0.59 -7.64 0.30
CA VAL A 192 0.68 -7.83 1.75
C VAL A 192 1.07 -6.51 2.41
N THR A 193 0.42 -6.18 3.50
CA THR A 193 0.74 -5.01 4.32
C THR A 193 0.42 -5.28 5.79
N ALA A 194 0.81 -4.37 6.68
CA ALA A 194 0.47 -4.48 8.11
C ALA A 194 -0.02 -3.15 8.67
N THR A 195 -1.01 -3.23 9.54
CA THR A 195 -1.47 -2.12 10.36
C THR A 195 -2.22 -2.63 11.60
N GLY A 196 -2.27 -1.84 12.67
CA GLY A 196 -2.98 -2.21 13.90
C GLY A 196 -2.48 -3.54 14.51
N GLY A 197 -1.19 -3.85 14.39
CA GLY A 197 -0.59 -5.08 14.90
C GLY A 197 -1.03 -6.35 14.16
N ARG A 198 -1.54 -6.27 12.94
CA ARG A 198 -2.00 -7.40 12.12
C ARG A 198 -1.37 -7.34 10.74
N VAL A 199 -1.11 -8.50 10.16
CA VAL A 199 -0.73 -8.68 8.75
C VAL A 199 -2.00 -8.91 7.93
N TYR A 200 -2.06 -8.33 6.76
CA TYR A 200 -3.16 -8.44 5.79
C TYR A 200 -2.63 -8.93 4.46
N ALA A 201 -3.28 -9.95 3.90
CA ALA A 201 -2.99 -10.52 2.59
C ALA A 201 -4.19 -10.30 1.67
N LEU A 202 -3.99 -9.61 0.55
CA LEU A 202 -5.05 -9.13 -0.34
C LEU A 202 -4.89 -9.69 -1.75
N ALA A 203 -6.03 -10.08 -2.34
CA ALA A 203 -6.11 -10.43 -3.76
C ALA A 203 -5.10 -11.53 -4.17
N GLY A 204 -4.46 -11.41 -5.32
CA GLY A 204 -3.57 -12.41 -5.89
C GLY A 204 -4.29 -13.38 -6.81
N ARG A 205 -3.59 -14.43 -7.27
CA ARG A 205 -4.14 -15.46 -8.16
C ARG A 205 -3.57 -16.84 -7.83
N THR A 206 -4.18 -17.89 -8.37
CA THR A 206 -3.75 -19.28 -8.15
C THR A 206 -3.05 -19.88 -9.37
N ALA A 207 -3.16 -19.25 -10.53
CA ALA A 207 -2.51 -19.65 -11.79
C ALA A 207 -2.47 -18.43 -12.76
N GLY A 208 -3.15 -18.49 -13.90
CA GLY A 208 -3.24 -17.41 -14.88
C GLY A 208 -4.12 -16.23 -14.44
N LEU A 209 -4.25 -15.23 -15.31
CA LEU A 209 -4.98 -13.98 -15.06
C LEU A 209 -6.47 -14.19 -14.75
N ASP A 210 -7.05 -15.25 -15.27
CA ASP A 210 -8.44 -15.67 -15.07
C ASP A 210 -8.71 -16.24 -13.68
N THR A 211 -7.67 -16.58 -12.92
CA THR A 211 -7.76 -17.13 -11.56
C THR A 211 -7.58 -16.06 -10.48
N ASN A 212 -7.69 -14.80 -10.83
CA ASN A 212 -7.58 -13.68 -9.89
C ASN A 212 -8.62 -13.76 -8.76
N LEU A 213 -8.16 -13.45 -7.56
CA LEU A 213 -8.94 -13.53 -6.34
C LEU A 213 -9.34 -12.15 -5.81
N ARG A 214 -10.44 -12.13 -5.06
CA ARG A 214 -10.88 -10.99 -4.25
C ARG A 214 -10.57 -11.18 -2.76
N THR A 215 -9.89 -12.26 -2.40
CA THR A 215 -9.68 -12.67 -1.02
C THR A 215 -8.91 -11.61 -0.22
N LEU A 216 -9.47 -11.22 0.93
CA LEU A 216 -8.77 -10.46 1.97
C LEU A 216 -8.74 -11.31 3.23
N GLU A 217 -7.55 -11.54 3.74
CA GLU A 217 -7.32 -12.27 5.00
C GLU A 217 -6.44 -11.44 5.93
N SER A 218 -6.66 -11.56 7.23
CA SER A 218 -5.80 -10.93 8.24
C SER A 218 -5.32 -11.95 9.26
N TRP A 219 -4.13 -11.71 9.80
CA TRP A 219 -3.55 -12.55 10.83
C TRP A 219 -2.93 -11.68 11.93
N LYS A 220 -3.21 -12.02 13.18
CA LYS A 220 -2.53 -11.43 14.34
C LYS A 220 -1.36 -12.32 14.70
N PRO A 221 -0.14 -11.80 14.88
CA PRO A 221 0.99 -12.60 15.33
C PRO A 221 0.64 -13.43 16.57
N GLY A 222 0.96 -14.74 16.52
CA GLY A 222 0.61 -15.71 17.55
C GLY A 222 -0.74 -16.42 17.36
N ALA A 223 -1.62 -15.92 16.49
CA ALA A 223 -2.87 -16.62 16.21
C ALA A 223 -2.64 -17.94 15.44
N PRO A 224 -3.43 -19.00 15.67
CA PRO A 224 -3.25 -20.30 15.01
C PRO A 224 -3.66 -20.29 13.54
N ARG A 225 -4.47 -19.33 13.09
CA ARG A 225 -4.99 -19.25 11.72
C ARG A 225 -5.27 -17.82 11.27
N TRP A 226 -5.36 -17.64 9.94
CA TRP A 226 -5.81 -16.42 9.29
C TRP A 226 -7.34 -16.31 9.35
N THR A 227 -7.84 -15.08 9.37
CA THR A 227 -9.28 -14.76 9.38
C THR A 227 -9.65 -14.10 8.06
N ARG A 228 -10.65 -14.60 7.36
CA ARG A 228 -11.23 -13.97 6.18
C ARG A 228 -11.99 -12.70 6.57
N LEU A 229 -11.85 -11.68 5.76
CA LEU A 229 -12.53 -10.38 5.87
C LEU A 229 -13.36 -10.11 4.62
N ARG A 230 -14.05 -8.96 4.59
CA ARG A 230 -14.80 -8.51 3.41
C ARG A 230 -13.87 -8.44 2.20
N PRO A 231 -14.17 -9.16 1.10
CA PRO A 231 -13.28 -9.27 -0.04
C PRO A 231 -13.03 -7.92 -0.72
N VAL A 232 -11.91 -7.80 -1.42
CA VAL A 232 -11.59 -6.67 -2.30
C VAL A 232 -12.70 -6.54 -3.35
N PRO A 233 -13.18 -5.33 -3.68
CA PRO A 233 -14.28 -5.15 -4.63
C PRO A 233 -14.05 -5.72 -6.03
N VAL A 234 -12.79 -5.74 -6.50
CA VAL A 234 -12.40 -6.25 -7.83
C VAL A 234 -11.30 -7.30 -7.67
N ALA A 235 -11.46 -8.45 -8.33
CA ALA A 235 -10.43 -9.50 -8.40
C ALA A 235 -9.20 -8.99 -9.17
N ARG A 236 -8.00 -9.26 -8.64
CA ARG A 236 -6.75 -8.75 -9.22
C ARG A 236 -5.52 -9.57 -8.80
N GLY A 237 -4.60 -9.80 -9.72
CA GLY A 237 -3.25 -10.28 -9.49
C GLY A 237 -2.23 -9.21 -9.90
N GLY A 238 -0.96 -9.33 -9.55
CA GLY A 238 0.06 -8.31 -9.86
C GLY A 238 -0.22 -6.96 -9.18
N THR A 239 -0.99 -6.97 -8.09
CA THR A 239 -1.45 -5.81 -7.34
C THR A 239 -0.51 -5.49 -6.18
N ALA A 240 -0.52 -4.25 -5.72
CA ALA A 240 0.20 -3.84 -4.54
C ALA A 240 -0.74 -3.18 -3.50
N ALA A 241 -0.28 -3.12 -2.25
CA ALA A 241 -0.99 -2.43 -1.19
C ALA A 241 -0.02 -1.81 -0.18
N THR A 242 -0.48 -0.74 0.44
CA THR A 242 0.20 -0.12 1.58
C THR A 242 -0.83 0.29 2.63
N ALA A 243 -0.37 0.63 3.84
CA ALA A 243 -1.22 1.09 4.90
C ALA A 243 -0.86 2.52 5.32
N VAL A 244 -1.89 3.36 5.53
CA VAL A 244 -1.79 4.69 6.11
C VAL A 244 -2.71 4.74 7.32
N GLY A 245 -2.13 4.81 8.50
CA GLY A 245 -2.89 4.65 9.74
C GLY A 245 -3.64 3.30 9.72
N ARG A 246 -4.95 3.34 9.90
CA ARG A 246 -5.83 2.15 9.85
C ARG A 246 -6.40 1.85 8.45
N THR A 247 -6.01 2.60 7.45
CA THR A 247 -6.52 2.45 6.07
C THR A 247 -5.54 1.65 5.23
N ILE A 248 -5.99 0.56 4.63
CA ILE A 248 -5.23 -0.22 3.66
C ILE A 248 -5.67 0.20 2.26
N VAL A 249 -4.72 0.58 1.41
CA VAL A 249 -4.99 1.00 0.02
C VAL A 249 -4.52 -0.10 -0.92
N SER A 250 -5.45 -0.63 -1.75
CA SER A 250 -5.19 -1.62 -2.81
C SER A 250 -5.14 -0.93 -4.15
N ILE A 251 -4.06 -1.09 -4.89
CA ILE A 251 -3.73 -0.33 -6.10
C ILE A 251 -3.26 -1.26 -7.21
N GLY A 252 -3.70 -0.96 -8.44
CA GLY A 252 -3.23 -1.61 -9.64
C GLY A 252 -3.58 -3.09 -9.73
N GLY A 253 -2.84 -3.79 -10.56
CA GLY A 253 -3.04 -5.20 -10.88
C GLY A 253 -3.46 -5.38 -12.32
N GLU A 254 -3.63 -6.63 -12.70
CA GLU A 254 -4.01 -7.06 -14.03
C GLU A 254 -5.10 -8.12 -13.99
N ALA A 255 -5.83 -8.26 -15.10
CA ALA A 255 -6.87 -9.23 -15.32
C ALA A 255 -6.91 -9.57 -16.81
N PRO A 256 -7.69 -10.56 -17.30
CA PRO A 256 -7.77 -10.90 -18.73
C PRO A 256 -8.11 -9.70 -19.62
N GLY A 257 -8.89 -8.74 -19.13
CA GLY A 257 -9.25 -7.52 -19.86
C GLY A 257 -8.23 -6.38 -19.85
N GLY A 258 -7.06 -6.56 -19.21
CA GLY A 258 -6.03 -5.52 -19.13
C GLY A 258 -5.61 -5.17 -17.71
N THR A 259 -4.92 -4.04 -17.55
CA THR A 259 -4.51 -3.52 -16.25
C THR A 259 -5.63 -2.78 -15.53
N ILE A 260 -5.59 -2.76 -14.21
CA ILE A 260 -6.69 -2.30 -13.35
C ILE A 260 -6.41 -0.91 -12.82
N ALA A 261 -7.27 0.06 -13.20
CA ALA A 261 -7.21 1.44 -12.72
C ALA A 261 -7.78 1.62 -11.30
N SER A 262 -8.79 0.82 -10.95
CA SER A 262 -9.56 1.05 -9.73
C SER A 262 -8.72 0.92 -8.45
N VAL A 263 -8.84 1.92 -7.58
CA VAL A 263 -8.16 1.99 -6.27
C VAL A 263 -9.19 1.93 -5.16
N TYR A 264 -8.93 1.11 -4.16
CA TYR A 264 -9.83 0.92 -3.03
C TYR A 264 -9.11 1.08 -1.70
N ALA A 265 -9.79 1.71 -0.75
CA ALA A 265 -9.35 1.86 0.62
C ALA A 265 -10.22 1.02 1.56
N PHE A 266 -9.59 0.19 2.38
CA PHE A 266 -10.22 -0.62 3.42
C PHE A 266 -9.95 0.00 4.79
N ASP A 267 -10.99 0.40 5.50
CA ASP A 267 -10.88 0.82 6.89
C ASP A 267 -10.94 -0.42 7.80
N THR A 268 -9.86 -0.67 8.53
CA THR A 268 -9.72 -1.88 9.35
C THR A 268 -10.59 -1.87 10.62
N LYS A 269 -11.10 -0.71 11.06
CA LYS A 269 -12.02 -0.58 12.19
C LYS A 269 -13.46 -0.86 11.75
N SER A 270 -13.95 -0.18 10.73
CA SER A 270 -15.31 -0.36 10.21
C SER A 270 -15.45 -1.59 9.32
N ARG A 271 -14.35 -2.18 8.84
CA ARG A 271 -14.28 -3.31 7.89
C ARG A 271 -15.02 -3.04 6.58
N ARG A 272 -14.99 -1.78 6.11
CA ARG A 272 -15.65 -1.33 4.88
C ARG A 272 -14.63 -0.88 3.84
N TRP A 273 -14.95 -1.17 2.58
CA TRP A 273 -14.25 -0.64 1.42
C TRP A 273 -14.89 0.67 0.97
N ARG A 274 -14.08 1.61 0.53
CA ARG A 274 -14.49 2.78 -0.25
C ARG A 274 -13.62 2.90 -1.49
N ARG A 275 -14.18 3.42 -2.59
CA ARG A 275 -13.41 3.73 -3.80
C ARG A 275 -12.64 5.02 -3.58
N LEU A 276 -11.43 5.04 -4.11
CA LEU A 276 -10.59 6.22 -4.27
C LEU A 276 -10.54 6.59 -5.76
N PRO A 277 -10.04 7.78 -6.12
CA PRO A 277 -9.76 8.12 -7.52
C PRO A 277 -8.92 7.04 -8.19
N ASP A 278 -9.26 6.73 -9.42
CA ASP A 278 -8.57 5.70 -10.21
C ASP A 278 -7.12 6.10 -10.47
N LEU A 279 -6.24 5.10 -10.53
CA LEU A 279 -4.84 5.28 -10.89
C LEU A 279 -4.75 5.80 -12.33
N PRO A 280 -4.15 6.98 -12.59
CA PRO A 280 -4.14 7.61 -13.91
C PRO A 280 -3.47 6.75 -14.99
N THR A 281 -2.42 6.01 -14.61
CA THR A 281 -1.78 5.02 -15.47
C THR A 281 -2.00 3.64 -14.85
N PRO A 282 -3.01 2.86 -15.27
CA PRO A 282 -3.26 1.52 -14.75
C PRO A 282 -2.03 0.63 -14.97
N ARG A 283 -1.61 -0.12 -13.95
CA ARG A 283 -0.36 -0.91 -13.97
C ARG A 283 -0.46 -2.13 -13.08
N HIS A 284 0.29 -3.18 -13.44
CA HIS A 284 0.59 -4.33 -12.59
C HIS A 284 2.08 -4.38 -12.23
N GLY A 285 2.49 -5.24 -11.33
CA GLY A 285 3.90 -5.43 -10.96
C GLY A 285 4.58 -4.15 -10.47
N LEU A 286 3.79 -3.25 -9.88
CA LEU A 286 4.21 -1.93 -9.42
C LEU A 286 4.66 -1.95 -7.96
N GLY A 287 5.56 -1.06 -7.59
CA GLY A 287 5.87 -0.76 -6.20
C GLY A 287 4.86 0.22 -5.59
N VAL A 288 4.41 -0.05 -4.37
CA VAL A 288 3.54 0.88 -3.63
C VAL A 288 4.11 1.13 -2.24
N VAL A 289 4.33 2.40 -1.92
CA VAL A 289 4.92 2.84 -0.65
C VAL A 289 4.14 4.03 -0.10
N ALA A 290 3.95 4.08 1.22
CA ALA A 290 3.38 5.25 1.89
C ALA A 290 4.44 6.02 2.70
N THR A 291 4.34 7.35 2.69
CA THR A 291 5.06 8.25 3.60
C THR A 291 4.10 9.31 4.13
N GLY A 292 3.96 9.38 5.45
CA GLY A 292 2.89 10.18 6.05
C GLY A 292 1.52 9.73 5.54
N ARG A 293 0.77 10.65 4.97
CA ARG A 293 -0.56 10.40 4.37
C ARG A 293 -0.52 10.17 2.86
N THR A 294 0.64 10.27 2.24
CA THR A 294 0.81 10.16 0.79
C THR A 294 1.19 8.74 0.40
N VAL A 295 0.44 8.19 -0.56
CA VAL A 295 0.67 6.88 -1.17
C VAL A 295 1.29 7.09 -2.55
N TYR A 296 2.39 6.40 -2.82
CA TYR A 296 3.12 6.44 -4.09
C TYR A 296 2.94 5.10 -4.82
N ALA A 297 2.58 5.17 -6.10
CA ALA A 297 2.58 4.06 -7.06
C ALA A 297 3.72 4.30 -8.05
N ILE A 298 4.66 3.35 -8.14
CA ILE A 298 5.94 3.54 -8.82
C ILE A 298 6.20 2.38 -9.76
N ALA A 299 6.68 2.67 -10.98
CA ALA A 299 7.02 1.67 -11.98
C ALA A 299 5.83 0.76 -12.35
N GLY A 300 6.08 -0.45 -12.87
CA GLY A 300 5.06 -1.43 -13.24
C GLY A 300 4.74 -1.45 -14.72
N GLY A 301 4.01 -2.47 -15.17
CA GLY A 301 3.60 -2.68 -16.57
C GLY A 301 2.25 -2.04 -16.88
N PRO A 302 2.11 -1.17 -17.90
CA PRO A 302 0.84 -0.57 -18.27
C PRO A 302 -0.12 -1.51 -19.02
N GLN A 303 0.37 -2.67 -19.45
CA GLN A 303 -0.41 -3.76 -20.04
C GLN A 303 0.01 -5.09 -19.41
N PRO A 304 -0.84 -6.14 -19.42
CA PRO A 304 -0.44 -7.46 -18.95
C PRO A 304 0.83 -7.99 -19.64
N GLY A 305 1.61 -8.80 -18.91
CA GLY A 305 2.87 -9.36 -19.40
C GLY A 305 4.08 -8.47 -19.12
N LEU A 306 5.13 -8.57 -19.95
CA LEU A 306 6.44 -7.92 -19.70
C LEU A 306 6.52 -6.45 -20.14
N THR A 307 5.45 -5.71 -20.07
CA THR A 307 5.47 -4.27 -20.33
C THR A 307 6.06 -3.52 -19.13
N THR A 308 6.72 -2.38 -19.36
CA THR A 308 7.41 -1.61 -18.33
C THR A 308 7.04 -0.13 -18.37
N SER A 309 7.06 0.52 -17.22
CA SER A 309 6.86 1.96 -17.09
C SER A 309 7.78 2.53 -16.03
N GLY A 310 8.17 3.79 -16.20
CA GLY A 310 8.82 4.61 -15.17
C GLY A 310 7.84 5.47 -14.38
N ALA A 311 6.54 5.36 -14.63
CA ALA A 311 5.55 6.26 -14.04
C ALA A 311 5.61 6.28 -12.50
N VAL A 312 5.59 7.50 -11.95
CA VAL A 312 5.44 7.77 -10.52
C VAL A 312 4.20 8.62 -10.34
N GLU A 313 3.27 8.10 -9.56
CA GLU A 313 2.04 8.81 -9.23
C GLU A 313 1.80 8.72 -7.73
N HIS A 314 1.28 9.80 -7.15
CA HIS A 314 1.03 9.85 -5.72
C HIS A 314 -0.32 10.47 -5.40
N LEU A 315 -0.93 9.97 -4.32
CA LEU A 315 -2.23 10.38 -3.81
C LEU A 315 -2.11 10.68 -2.32
N GLU A 316 -2.49 11.88 -1.91
CA GLU A 316 -2.62 12.21 -0.50
C GLU A 316 -4.01 11.80 -0.01
N LEU A 317 -4.04 11.00 1.06
CA LEU A 317 -5.28 10.56 1.67
C LEU A 317 -5.85 11.64 2.60
N PRO A 318 -7.18 11.76 2.69
CA PRO A 318 -7.86 12.73 3.55
C PRO A 318 -7.66 12.47 5.04
#